data_077caa24b40214742bd9d581e12fa666
#
_entry.id   077caa24b40214742bd9d581e12fa666
#
_cell.length_a   1.000
_cell.length_b   1.000
_cell.length_c   1.000
_cell.angle_alpha   90.00
_cell.angle_beta   90.00
_cell.angle_gamma   90.00
#
_symmetry.space_group_name_H-M   'P 1'
#
loop_
_entity.id
_entity.type
_entity.pdbx_description
1 polymer ?
#
loop_
_entity_poly.entity_id
_entity_poly.type
_entity_poly.pdbx_seq_one_letter_code
_entity_poly.pdbx_strand_id
1 'polypeptide(L)'
;EFIRNLHYRRNLNKDNLATVFIDEYGTCSTKHALLKILAEENNQPHFKLILGIFKMNGINTPKIKSVFETLREPQSDKLEYIPEAHNYLKFKNQILDFTKKNSSENDFINDLLEETEIQPHQINQFKIEFHKNYLKKWLSEHPEIHYSLDELWNIRELCIAHLS
;
A
#
# COMPACT_ATOMS: atom_id res chain seq x y z
N GLU A 1 3.08 -0.69 19.58
CA GLU A 1 3.38 -2.14 19.55
C GLU A 1 2.16 -2.98 19.17
N PHE A 2 0.99 -2.82 19.85
CA PHE A 2 -0.20 -3.65 19.60
C PHE A 2 -0.60 -3.67 18.12
N ILE A 3 -0.88 -2.52 17.51
CA ILE A 3 -1.32 -2.39 16.11
C ILE A 3 -0.30 -3.01 15.13
N ARG A 4 1.00 -2.80 15.37
CA ARG A 4 2.07 -3.34 14.54
C ARG A 4 2.07 -4.88 14.51
N ASN A 5 1.75 -5.50 15.62
CA ASN A 5 1.76 -6.95 15.79
C ASN A 5 0.51 -7.66 15.25
N LEU A 6 -0.56 -6.91 14.95
CA LEU A 6 -1.76 -7.48 14.33
C LEU A 6 -1.45 -8.05 12.94
N HIS A 7 -2.14 -9.12 12.57
CA HIS A 7 -2.00 -9.74 11.25
C HIS A 7 -2.29 -8.75 10.11
N TYR A 8 -1.64 -8.96 8.97
CA TYR A 8 -1.95 -8.20 7.75
C TYR A 8 -3.11 -8.88 7.02
N ARG A 9 -4.27 -8.22 7.01
CA ARG A 9 -5.46 -8.70 6.31
C ARG A 9 -6.43 -7.55 6.05
N ARG A 10 -7.24 -7.65 4.98
CA ARG A 10 -8.28 -6.66 4.67
C ARG A 10 -9.43 -6.74 5.67
N ASN A 11 -9.76 -5.61 6.30
CA ASN A 11 -10.96 -5.49 7.12
C ASN A 11 -12.22 -5.51 6.25
N LEU A 12 -13.30 -6.08 6.75
CA LEU A 12 -14.60 -6.13 6.07
C LEU A 12 -15.21 -4.75 5.94
N ASN A 13 -15.12 -3.94 6.99
CA ASN A 13 -15.60 -2.56 7.01
C ASN A 13 -14.44 -1.58 7.26
N LYS A 14 -13.92 -0.99 6.18
CA LYS A 14 -12.82 -0.02 6.25
C LYS A 14 -13.27 1.39 6.66
N ASP A 15 -14.56 1.68 6.62
CA ASP A 15 -15.11 2.98 7.04
C ASP A 15 -15.18 3.09 8.57
N ASN A 16 -15.24 1.95 9.26
CA ASN A 16 -15.14 1.88 10.71
C ASN A 16 -13.76 1.39 11.13
N LEU A 17 -12.86 2.29 11.49
CA LEU A 17 -11.48 1.95 11.89
C LEU A 17 -11.40 1.14 13.20
N ALA A 18 -12.46 1.13 14.02
CA ALA A 18 -12.53 0.25 15.20
C ALA A 18 -12.49 -1.24 14.81
N THR A 19 -12.80 -1.58 13.55
CA THR A 19 -12.66 -2.96 13.06
C THR A 19 -11.23 -3.50 13.14
N VAL A 20 -10.21 -2.65 13.16
CA VAL A 20 -8.82 -3.09 13.40
C VAL A 20 -8.67 -3.77 14.76
N PHE A 21 -9.39 -3.30 15.78
CA PHE A 21 -9.41 -3.93 17.10
C PHE A 21 -10.34 -5.13 17.16
N ILE A 22 -11.53 -5.02 16.54
CA ILE A 22 -12.58 -6.06 16.57
C ILE A 22 -12.12 -7.29 15.80
N ASP A 23 -11.55 -7.08 14.62
CA ASP A 23 -11.09 -8.16 13.73
C ASP A 23 -9.71 -8.70 14.13
N GLU A 24 -8.96 -7.97 14.97
CA GLU A 24 -7.56 -8.24 15.33
C GLU A 24 -6.61 -8.34 14.13
N TYR A 25 -6.94 -7.66 13.03
CA TYR A 25 -6.09 -7.52 11.85
C TYR A 25 -6.35 -6.19 11.13
N GLY A 26 -5.50 -5.86 10.18
CA GLY A 26 -5.66 -4.67 9.35
C GLY A 26 -4.62 -4.59 8.25
N THR A 27 -4.87 -3.72 7.27
CA THR A 27 -3.92 -3.38 6.21
C THR A 27 -3.07 -2.17 6.61
N CYS A 28 -2.10 -1.81 5.76
CA CYS A 28 -1.39 -0.53 5.91
C CYS A 28 -2.37 0.66 6.02
N SER A 29 -3.45 0.65 5.25
CA SER A 29 -4.44 1.73 5.25
C SER A 29 -5.18 1.86 6.58
N THR A 30 -5.82 0.78 7.04
CA THR A 30 -6.64 0.82 8.25
C THR A 30 -5.82 1.00 9.52
N LYS A 31 -4.64 0.37 9.61
CA LYS A 31 -3.73 0.50 10.75
C LYS A 31 -3.20 1.93 10.89
N HIS A 32 -2.71 2.53 9.79
CA HIS A 32 -2.12 3.89 9.88
C HIS A 32 -3.19 4.97 9.99
N ALA A 33 -4.37 4.81 9.37
CA ALA A 33 -5.49 5.72 9.58
C ALA A 33 -5.98 5.70 11.03
N LEU A 34 -6.10 4.52 11.65
CA LEU A 34 -6.43 4.39 13.08
C LEU A 34 -5.38 5.07 13.96
N LEU A 35 -4.09 4.82 13.71
CA LEU A 35 -3.01 5.44 14.48
C LEU A 35 -2.99 6.96 14.34
N LYS A 36 -3.34 7.51 13.15
CA LYS A 36 -3.50 8.96 12.94
C LYS A 36 -4.62 9.53 13.82
N ILE A 37 -5.80 8.89 13.85
CA ILE A 37 -6.91 9.34 14.71
C ILE A 37 -6.50 9.27 16.18
N LEU A 38 -5.93 8.16 16.63
CA LEU A 38 -5.47 8.01 18.01
C LEU A 38 -4.42 9.07 18.41
N ALA A 39 -3.55 9.44 17.48
CA ALA A 39 -2.58 10.51 17.71
C ALA A 39 -3.29 11.87 17.91
N GLU A 40 -4.31 12.19 17.10
CA GLU A 40 -5.09 13.42 17.23
C GLU A 40 -5.86 13.46 18.56
N GLU A 41 -6.53 12.37 18.93
CA GLU A 41 -7.26 12.23 20.20
C GLU A 41 -6.33 12.40 21.43
N ASN A 42 -5.05 12.07 21.27
CA ASN A 42 -4.02 12.25 22.31
C ASN A 42 -3.20 13.55 22.16
N ASN A 43 -3.76 14.57 21.48
CA ASN A 43 -3.12 15.87 21.29
C ASN A 43 -1.74 15.80 20.59
N GLN A 44 -1.59 14.87 19.64
CA GLN A 44 -0.41 14.72 18.79
C GLN A 44 -0.75 14.96 17.30
N PRO A 45 -1.17 16.19 16.90
CA PRO A 45 -1.65 16.48 15.55
C PRO A 45 -0.54 16.46 14.49
N HIS A 46 0.71 16.41 14.89
CA HIS A 46 1.87 16.50 13.99
C HIS A 46 2.18 15.21 13.23
N PHE A 47 1.49 14.11 13.55
CA PHE A 47 1.56 12.90 12.73
C PHE A 47 0.75 13.12 11.45
N LYS A 48 1.37 12.84 10.31
CA LYS A 48 0.75 12.95 8.99
C LYS A 48 0.48 11.55 8.45
N LEU A 49 -0.72 11.31 7.93
CA LEU A 49 -1.03 10.08 7.19
C LEU A 49 -0.66 10.29 5.73
N ILE A 50 0.23 9.45 5.23
CA ILE A 50 0.74 9.54 3.86
C ILE A 50 0.20 8.37 3.02
N LEU A 51 -0.13 8.68 1.79
CA LEU A 51 -0.37 7.75 0.72
C LEU A 51 0.80 7.84 -0.26
N GLY A 52 1.63 6.82 -0.31
CA GLY A 52 2.76 6.72 -1.23
C GLY A 52 2.48 5.72 -2.34
N ILE A 53 3.02 5.98 -3.53
CA ILE A 53 3.12 5.00 -4.61
C ILE A 53 4.58 4.55 -4.69
N PHE A 54 4.84 3.25 -4.66
CA PHE A 54 6.19 2.71 -4.75
C PHE A 54 6.26 1.54 -5.75
N LYS A 55 7.46 1.23 -6.22
CA LYS A 55 7.72 0.09 -7.12
C LYS A 55 7.65 -1.21 -6.34
N MET A 56 6.47 -1.82 -6.27
CA MET A 56 6.31 -3.13 -5.64
C MET A 56 6.82 -4.25 -6.57
N ASN A 57 7.77 -5.04 -6.10
CA ASN A 57 8.39 -6.13 -6.86
C ASN A 57 8.78 -7.32 -5.96
N GLY A 58 9.27 -8.40 -6.56
CA GLY A 58 9.66 -9.61 -5.82
C GLY A 58 10.91 -9.49 -4.95
N ILE A 59 11.64 -8.35 -5.00
CA ILE A 59 12.82 -8.08 -4.17
C ILE A 59 12.39 -7.41 -2.86
N ASN A 60 11.68 -6.27 -2.96
CA ASN A 60 11.21 -5.53 -1.77
C ASN A 60 9.96 -6.16 -1.13
N THR A 61 9.26 -7.02 -1.87
CA THR A 61 8.06 -7.74 -1.43
C THR A 61 8.17 -9.23 -1.78
N PRO A 62 9.01 -10.02 -1.11
CA PRO A 62 9.35 -11.39 -1.54
C PRO A 62 8.18 -12.35 -1.70
N LYS A 63 7.10 -12.17 -0.94
CA LYS A 63 5.89 -13.01 -1.02
C LYS A 63 5.20 -12.99 -2.39
N ILE A 64 5.38 -11.93 -3.19
CA ILE A 64 4.76 -11.80 -4.52
C ILE A 64 5.66 -12.28 -5.66
N LYS A 65 6.87 -12.74 -5.36
CA LYS A 65 7.85 -13.17 -6.37
C LYS A 65 7.27 -14.20 -7.33
N SER A 66 6.55 -15.20 -6.81
CA SER A 66 5.91 -16.23 -7.61
C SER A 66 4.86 -15.68 -8.58
N VAL A 67 4.14 -14.60 -8.22
CA VAL A 67 3.17 -13.95 -9.12
C VAL A 67 3.92 -13.39 -10.34
N PHE A 68 5.01 -12.66 -10.12
CA PHE A 68 5.84 -12.13 -11.21
C PHE A 68 6.50 -13.22 -12.06
N GLU A 69 6.83 -14.37 -11.46
CA GLU A 69 7.39 -15.50 -12.20
C GLU A 69 6.36 -16.15 -13.14
N THR A 70 5.09 -16.20 -12.75
CA THR A 70 4.01 -16.73 -13.62
C THR A 70 3.66 -15.81 -14.79
N LEU A 71 3.95 -14.50 -14.66
CA LEU A 71 3.74 -13.52 -15.74
C LEU A 71 4.86 -13.52 -16.79
N ARG A 72 5.94 -14.28 -16.57
CA ARG A 72 7.09 -14.39 -17.48
C ARG A 72 6.86 -15.45 -18.56
N GLU A 73 5.72 -15.42 -19.26
CA GLU A 73 5.58 -16.19 -20.51
C GLU A 73 6.50 -15.60 -21.59
N PRO A 74 6.98 -16.40 -22.59
CA PRO A 74 8.05 -16.01 -23.51
C PRO A 74 7.80 -14.77 -24.37
N GLN A 75 6.59 -14.24 -24.37
CA GLN A 75 6.16 -13.08 -25.16
C GLN A 75 5.46 -11.99 -24.31
N SER A 76 5.31 -12.16 -23.00
CA SER A 76 4.72 -11.14 -22.16
C SER A 76 5.79 -10.13 -21.73
N ASP A 77 5.38 -8.90 -21.71
CA ASP A 77 6.15 -7.74 -21.29
C ASP A 77 6.86 -7.99 -19.96
N LYS A 78 8.09 -7.56 -19.87
CA LYS A 78 8.89 -7.66 -18.64
C LYS A 78 8.33 -6.72 -17.59
N LEU A 79 7.22 -7.09 -16.97
CA LEU A 79 6.72 -6.38 -15.82
C LEU A 79 7.68 -6.61 -14.64
N GLU A 80 8.58 -5.66 -14.40
CA GLU A 80 9.58 -5.77 -13.34
C GLU A 80 9.02 -5.37 -11.99
N TYR A 81 8.03 -4.47 -11.97
CA TYR A 81 7.35 -3.98 -10.77
C TYR A 81 5.94 -3.49 -11.12
N ILE A 82 5.09 -3.39 -10.12
CA ILE A 82 3.80 -2.70 -10.21
C ILE A 82 3.85 -1.48 -9.28
N PRO A 83 3.48 -0.27 -9.76
CA PRO A 83 3.25 0.85 -8.84
C PRO A 83 2.14 0.50 -7.85
N GLU A 84 2.46 0.42 -6.55
CA GLU A 84 1.52 0.03 -5.49
C GLU A 84 1.31 1.16 -4.48
N ALA A 85 0.07 1.30 -4.04
CA ALA A 85 -0.34 2.33 -3.08
C ALA A 85 -0.17 1.85 -1.63
N HIS A 86 0.73 2.47 -0.89
CA HIS A 86 1.04 2.17 0.50
C HIS A 86 0.72 3.34 1.43
N ASN A 87 0.17 3.05 2.61
CA ASN A 87 -0.04 4.06 3.65
C ASN A 87 0.97 3.89 4.78
N TYR A 88 1.47 5.00 5.27
CA TYR A 88 2.38 5.09 6.41
C TYR A 88 2.20 6.44 7.12
N LEU A 89 2.85 6.61 8.27
CA LEU A 89 2.85 7.89 8.98
C LEU A 89 4.18 8.62 8.76
N LYS A 90 4.12 9.94 8.78
CA LYS A 90 5.27 10.81 8.95
C LYS A 90 5.14 11.61 10.24
N PHE A 91 6.22 11.68 10.99
CA PHE A 91 6.35 12.56 12.16
C PHE A 91 7.67 13.31 12.05
N LYS A 92 7.60 14.64 11.89
CA LYS A 92 8.76 15.46 11.54
C LYS A 92 9.40 14.91 10.25
N ASN A 93 10.68 14.50 10.31
CA ASN A 93 11.41 13.94 9.17
C ASN A 93 11.49 12.39 9.20
N GLN A 94 10.77 11.75 10.11
CA GLN A 94 10.78 10.28 10.26
C GLN A 94 9.58 9.66 9.57
N ILE A 95 9.84 8.58 8.84
CA ILE A 95 8.82 7.70 8.28
C ILE A 95 8.57 6.56 9.29
N LEU A 96 7.31 6.28 9.56
CA LEU A 96 6.88 5.29 10.53
C LEU A 96 5.93 4.32 9.85
N ASP A 97 6.37 3.08 9.66
CA ASP A 97 5.56 2.00 9.10
C ASP A 97 5.22 0.97 10.17
N PHE A 98 3.93 0.83 10.44
CA PHE A 98 3.34 -0.10 11.39
C PHE A 98 2.50 -1.19 10.71
N THR A 99 2.76 -1.46 9.45
CA THR A 99 2.00 -2.44 8.64
C THR A 99 2.09 -3.85 9.21
N LYS A 100 3.27 -4.26 9.63
CA LYS A 100 3.55 -5.56 10.27
C LYS A 100 4.77 -5.46 11.22
N LYS A 101 5.00 -6.48 12.01
CA LYS A 101 6.02 -6.50 13.08
C LYS A 101 7.40 -5.99 12.64
N ASN A 102 7.85 -6.40 11.46
CA ASN A 102 9.18 -6.09 10.94
C ASN A 102 9.17 -5.05 9.81
N SER A 103 8.05 -4.34 9.59
CA SER A 103 7.99 -3.28 8.58
C SER A 103 8.87 -2.10 8.98
N SER A 104 9.55 -1.55 7.98
CA SER A 104 10.36 -0.35 8.10
C SER A 104 10.25 0.49 6.82
N GLU A 105 10.69 1.75 6.89
CA GLU A 105 10.80 2.62 5.73
C GLU A 105 11.67 2.02 4.62
N ASN A 106 12.71 1.24 4.99
CA ASN A 106 13.63 0.62 4.05
C ASN A 106 12.95 -0.36 3.08
N ASP A 107 11.75 -0.87 3.43
CA ASP A 107 11.02 -1.80 2.58
C ASP A 107 10.50 -1.13 1.29
N PHE A 108 10.38 0.22 1.25
CA PHE A 108 9.79 0.92 0.10
C PHE A 108 10.38 2.30 -0.22
N ILE A 109 11.15 2.94 0.69
CA ILE A 109 11.56 4.34 0.52
C ILE A 109 12.43 4.57 -0.71
N ASN A 110 13.32 3.63 -1.03
CA ASN A 110 14.19 3.72 -2.21
C ASN A 110 13.44 3.49 -3.54
N ASP A 111 12.25 2.93 -3.46
CA ASP A 111 11.36 2.63 -4.57
C ASP A 111 10.15 3.58 -4.64
N LEU A 112 10.11 4.61 -3.78
CA LEU A 112 9.02 5.58 -3.74
C LEU A 112 9.00 6.43 -5.01
N LEU A 113 7.82 6.52 -5.63
CA LEU A 113 7.58 7.24 -6.89
C LEU A 113 6.83 8.54 -6.68
N GLU A 114 5.81 8.52 -5.82
CA GLU A 114 4.96 9.67 -5.52
C GLU A 114 4.41 9.54 -4.10
N GLU A 115 4.15 10.66 -3.43
CA GLU A 115 3.45 10.66 -2.14
C GLU A 115 2.53 11.88 -1.99
N THR A 116 1.47 11.70 -1.23
CA THR A 116 0.55 12.78 -0.85
C THR A 116 0.08 12.58 0.59
N GLU A 117 -0.13 13.69 1.31
CA GLU A 117 -0.79 13.65 2.62
C GLU A 117 -2.29 13.45 2.43
N ILE A 118 -2.89 12.55 3.19
CA ILE A 118 -4.31 12.25 3.15
C ILE A 118 -4.92 12.28 4.56
N GLN A 119 -6.26 12.33 4.60
CA GLN A 119 -7.02 12.20 5.83
C GLN A 119 -7.47 10.74 6.06
N PRO A 120 -7.73 10.32 7.33
CA PRO A 120 -8.13 8.95 7.64
C PRO A 120 -9.33 8.42 6.84
N HIS A 121 -10.31 9.25 6.51
CA HIS A 121 -11.47 8.86 5.69
C HIS A 121 -11.14 8.65 4.20
N GLN A 122 -9.97 9.07 3.74
CA GLN A 122 -9.54 8.97 2.33
C GLN A 122 -8.85 7.64 1.98
N ILE A 123 -8.78 6.69 2.91
CA ILE A 123 -8.12 5.39 2.67
C ILE A 123 -8.92 4.43 1.78
N ASN A 124 -10.16 4.76 1.44
CA ASN A 124 -11.09 3.95 0.63
C ASN A 124 -11.14 4.44 -0.82
N GLN A 125 -12.24 5.07 -1.22
CA GLN A 125 -12.48 5.46 -2.62
C GLN A 125 -11.40 6.40 -3.16
N PHE A 126 -11.01 7.42 -2.38
CA PHE A 126 -9.96 8.35 -2.80
C PHE A 126 -8.63 7.62 -3.09
N LYS A 127 -8.22 6.71 -2.20
CA LYS A 127 -6.99 5.91 -2.41
C LYS A 127 -7.06 5.10 -3.70
N ILE A 128 -8.21 4.45 -3.97
CA ILE A 128 -8.42 3.63 -5.18
C ILE A 128 -8.31 4.51 -6.43
N GLU A 129 -8.97 5.66 -6.43
CA GLU A 129 -8.95 6.60 -7.56
C GLU A 129 -7.55 7.18 -7.79
N PHE A 130 -6.89 7.63 -6.73
CA PHE A 130 -5.50 8.11 -6.79
C PHE A 130 -4.58 7.06 -7.41
N HIS A 131 -4.64 5.83 -6.92
CA HIS A 131 -3.82 4.73 -7.41
C HIS A 131 -4.13 4.39 -8.88
N LYS A 132 -5.40 4.25 -9.26
CA LYS A 132 -5.80 3.98 -10.65
C LYS A 132 -5.39 5.11 -11.61
N ASN A 133 -5.49 6.36 -11.18
CA ASN A 133 -5.04 7.50 -11.99
C ASN A 133 -3.51 7.47 -12.18
N TYR A 134 -2.76 7.12 -11.13
CA TYR A 134 -1.31 6.92 -11.25
C TYR A 134 -0.99 5.80 -12.25
N LEU A 135 -1.65 4.63 -12.14
CA LEU A 135 -1.43 3.51 -13.04
C LEU A 135 -1.75 3.85 -14.51
N LYS A 136 -2.81 4.62 -14.76
CA LYS A 136 -3.13 5.11 -16.12
C LYS A 136 -2.02 5.97 -16.69
N LYS A 137 -1.50 6.91 -15.91
CA LYS A 137 -0.39 7.77 -16.29
C LYS A 137 0.85 6.91 -16.57
N TRP A 138 1.19 6.03 -15.64
CA TRP A 138 2.34 5.13 -15.74
C TRP A 138 2.27 4.26 -17.01
N LEU A 139 1.12 3.65 -17.32
CA LEU A 139 0.93 2.89 -18.57
C LEU A 139 1.13 3.75 -19.82
N SER A 140 0.70 5.01 -19.81
CA SER A 140 0.90 5.92 -20.95
C SER A 140 2.37 6.31 -21.16
N GLU A 141 3.18 6.25 -20.11
CA GLU A 141 4.62 6.53 -20.13
C GLU A 141 5.48 5.28 -20.41
N HIS A 142 4.85 4.08 -20.38
CA HIS A 142 5.52 2.79 -20.59
C HIS A 142 4.82 1.98 -21.70
N PRO A 143 4.94 2.45 -22.96
CA PRO A 143 4.26 1.78 -24.10
C PRO A 143 4.73 0.35 -24.36
N GLU A 144 5.86 -0.06 -23.80
CA GLU A 144 6.36 -1.43 -23.82
C GLU A 144 5.56 -2.37 -22.91
N ILE A 145 4.72 -1.83 -22.02
CA ILE A 145 3.84 -2.61 -21.14
C ILE A 145 2.47 -2.70 -21.78
N HIS A 146 2.11 -3.87 -22.33
CA HIS A 146 0.87 -4.07 -23.10
C HIS A 146 -0.35 -4.47 -22.25
N TYR A 147 -0.28 -4.38 -20.92
CA TYR A 147 -1.42 -4.60 -20.04
C TYR A 147 -2.39 -3.40 -20.07
N SER A 148 -3.67 -3.70 -20.13
CA SER A 148 -4.71 -2.71 -19.81
C SER A 148 -4.68 -2.37 -18.31
N LEU A 149 -5.34 -1.27 -17.93
CA LEU A 149 -5.47 -0.91 -16.52
C LEU A 149 -6.15 -2.01 -15.70
N ASP A 150 -7.16 -2.67 -16.25
CA ASP A 150 -7.92 -3.70 -15.54
C ASP A 150 -7.08 -4.98 -15.37
N GLU A 151 -6.30 -5.38 -16.37
CA GLU A 151 -5.37 -6.50 -16.27
C GLU A 151 -4.28 -6.21 -15.21
N LEU A 152 -3.66 -5.03 -15.25
CA LEU A 152 -2.66 -4.62 -14.27
C LEU A 152 -3.26 -4.56 -12.84
N TRP A 153 -4.50 -4.08 -12.73
CA TRP A 153 -5.22 -4.07 -11.46
C TRP A 153 -5.47 -5.49 -10.93
N ASN A 154 -5.85 -6.42 -11.79
CA ASN A 154 -6.05 -7.82 -11.43
C ASN A 154 -4.73 -8.48 -10.97
N ILE A 155 -3.63 -8.24 -11.68
CA ILE A 155 -2.28 -8.70 -11.26
C ILE A 155 -1.93 -8.12 -9.88
N ARG A 156 -2.17 -6.83 -9.67
CA ARG A 156 -2.01 -6.17 -8.37
C ARG A 156 -2.85 -6.85 -7.27
N GLU A 157 -4.12 -7.17 -7.54
CA GLU A 157 -4.98 -7.86 -6.57
C GLU A 157 -4.44 -9.26 -6.22
N LEU A 158 -3.91 -10.00 -7.19
CA LEU A 158 -3.22 -11.28 -6.94
C LEU A 158 -2.02 -11.09 -6.02
N CYS A 159 -1.19 -10.08 -6.27
CA CYS A 159 -0.06 -9.75 -5.39
C CYS A 159 -0.53 -9.48 -3.95
N ILE A 160 -1.58 -8.67 -3.77
CA ILE A 160 -2.10 -8.35 -2.42
C ILE A 160 -2.67 -9.58 -1.73
N ALA A 161 -3.30 -10.49 -2.45
CA ALA A 161 -3.79 -11.75 -1.88
C ALA A 161 -2.65 -12.61 -1.30
N HIS A 162 -1.46 -12.57 -1.90
CA HIS A 162 -0.28 -13.29 -1.39
C HIS A 162 0.37 -12.65 -0.14
N LEU A 163 -0.04 -11.43 0.22
CA LEU A 163 0.49 -10.75 1.43
C LEU A 163 -0.27 -11.13 2.70
N SER A 164 -1.49 -11.67 2.57
CA SER A 164 -2.42 -11.98 3.66
C SER A 164 -2.08 -13.28 4.38
#